data_981941055579824c4d6ca322b253658d
#
_entry.id   981941055579824c4d6ca322b253658d
#
_cell.length_a   1.000
_cell.length_b   1.000
_cell.length_c   1.000
_cell.angle_alpha   90.00
_cell.angle_beta   90.00
_cell.angle_gamma   90.00
#
_symmetry.space_group_name_H-M   'P 1'
#
loop_
_entity.id
_entity.type
_entity.pdbx_description
1 polymer ?
#
loop_
_entity_poly.entity_id
_entity_poly.type
_entity_poly.pdbx_seq_one_letter_code
_entity_poly.pdbx_strand_id
1 'polypeptide(L)'
;MATAKLMDFDKALELFEPVLGFEVHVELNTNTKMFSDAPNPANEAYHAAAPNTLIAPVDLGLPGSLPVVNETAIRSSISLGLALGCSIAPSSRFARKNYFYPDLGKNYQISQYDEPIAFEGEVEVELEDGTIVQIPIERAHMEEDAGKLTHMGGSTGRIQGAEYSLVDYNRAGVPLVEIVTKVIFGTEHRAPEVAKAYVATIRDIVRSLGISEARLERGNLRCDANISLRPRGQEKLGTRTETKNVNSMRSVERAVRYEIQRQAQILADGGTITQETRHWHEDTGTTSPGRPKSDADDYRYFPEPDLVPVEPAAELIEELRAQLPEPVSYTHLTLPTIYSV
;
A
#
# COMPACT_ATOMS: atom_id res chain seq x y z
N MET A 1 16.63 -8.76 24.24
CA MET A 1 16.58 -7.29 24.09
C MET A 1 15.63 -6.78 25.16
N ALA A 2 15.95 -5.71 25.90
CA ALA A 2 15.03 -5.13 26.86
C ALA A 2 13.78 -4.66 26.10
N THR A 3 12.60 -5.06 26.55
CA THR A 3 11.33 -4.56 26.03
C THR A 3 11.31 -3.04 26.18
N ALA A 4 11.10 -2.32 25.08
CA ALA A 4 10.99 -0.88 25.11
C ALA A 4 9.87 -0.50 26.12
N LYS A 5 10.14 0.44 27.01
CA LYS A 5 9.14 0.99 27.90
C LYS A 5 8.12 1.71 27.02
N LEU A 6 6.85 1.37 27.15
CA LEU A 6 5.75 1.99 26.43
C LEU A 6 4.95 2.89 27.39
N MET A 7 4.52 4.04 26.93
CA MET A 7 3.54 4.84 27.63
C MET A 7 2.17 4.16 27.58
N ASP A 8 1.39 4.29 28.63
CA ASP A 8 -0.03 3.94 28.55
C ASP A 8 -0.72 4.71 27.42
N PHE A 9 -1.66 4.03 26.72
CA PHE A 9 -2.25 4.58 25.51
C PHE A 9 -3.08 5.85 25.78
N ASP A 10 -3.91 5.83 26.83
CA ASP A 10 -4.76 6.97 27.15
C ASP A 10 -3.91 8.16 27.62
N LYS A 11 -2.87 7.89 28.43
CA LYS A 11 -1.91 8.89 28.81
C LYS A 11 -1.14 9.50 27.63
N ALA A 12 -0.81 8.69 26.63
CA ALA A 12 -0.18 9.19 25.40
C ALA A 12 -1.09 10.19 24.69
N LEU A 13 -2.39 9.91 24.64
CA LEU A 13 -3.39 10.77 24.01
C LEU A 13 -3.73 12.02 24.81
N GLU A 14 -3.50 12.03 26.12
CA GLU A 14 -3.59 13.26 26.93
C GLU A 14 -2.52 14.28 26.55
N LEU A 15 -1.33 13.81 26.17
CA LEU A 15 -0.16 14.65 25.88
C LEU A 15 0.01 14.97 24.40
N PHE A 16 -0.35 14.03 23.53
CA PHE A 16 -0.07 14.10 22.10
C PHE A 16 -1.31 13.81 21.28
N GLU A 17 -1.35 14.36 20.08
CA GLU A 17 -2.32 14.06 19.05
C GLU A 17 -1.67 13.13 18.01
N PRO A 18 -2.27 11.94 17.73
CA PRO A 18 -1.80 11.07 16.67
C PRO A 18 -2.17 11.63 15.31
N VAL A 19 -1.22 11.53 14.39
CA VAL A 19 -1.36 11.92 12.99
C VAL A 19 -0.99 10.73 12.14
N LEU A 20 -1.92 10.31 11.28
CA LEU A 20 -1.80 9.10 10.48
C LEU A 20 -1.66 9.40 8.98
N GLY A 21 -1.11 8.46 8.25
CA GLY A 21 -1.13 8.38 6.80
C GLY A 21 -0.94 6.93 6.38
N PHE A 22 -1.50 6.53 5.25
CA PHE A 22 -1.43 5.17 4.77
C PHE A 22 -0.99 5.13 3.31
N GLU A 23 -0.17 4.13 3.00
CA GLU A 23 0.19 3.72 1.65
C GLU A 23 -0.29 2.28 1.49
N VAL A 24 -1.27 2.06 0.58
CA VAL A 24 -1.83 0.74 0.34
C VAL A 24 -1.50 0.31 -1.07
N HIS A 25 -0.82 -0.84 -1.18
CA HIS A 25 -0.45 -1.45 -2.45
C HIS A 25 -1.40 -2.59 -2.77
N VAL A 26 -1.96 -2.57 -3.97
CA VAL A 26 -2.91 -3.56 -4.47
C VAL A 26 -2.34 -4.23 -5.71
N GLU A 27 -2.01 -5.51 -5.64
CA GLU A 27 -1.70 -6.31 -6.83
C GLU A 27 -2.99 -6.59 -7.61
N LEU A 28 -3.01 -6.20 -8.88
CA LEU A 28 -4.15 -6.47 -9.77
C LEU A 28 -4.10 -7.91 -10.31
N ASN A 29 -5.25 -8.54 -10.44
CA ASN A 29 -5.39 -9.94 -10.88
C ASN A 29 -5.53 -10.10 -12.41
N THR A 30 -4.95 -9.21 -13.19
CA THR A 30 -4.93 -9.29 -14.66
C THR A 30 -4.35 -10.61 -15.15
N ASN A 31 -4.68 -11.03 -16.37
CA ASN A 31 -4.15 -12.28 -16.93
C ASN A 31 -2.64 -12.22 -17.21
N THR A 32 -2.15 -11.06 -17.62
CA THR A 32 -0.75 -10.80 -17.92
C THR A 32 -0.20 -9.68 -17.04
N LYS A 33 1.11 -9.56 -17.01
CA LYS A 33 1.82 -8.54 -16.24
C LYS A 33 1.58 -7.12 -16.77
N MET A 34 2.10 -6.12 -16.05
CA MET A 34 1.87 -4.71 -16.35
C MET A 34 2.44 -4.29 -17.71
N PHE A 35 3.64 -4.76 -18.05
CA PHE A 35 4.37 -4.32 -19.24
C PHE A 35 4.84 -5.47 -20.15
N SER A 36 4.38 -6.70 -19.91
CA SER A 36 4.70 -7.88 -20.69
C SER A 36 3.50 -8.82 -20.84
N ASP A 37 3.61 -9.76 -21.77
CA ASP A 37 2.63 -10.82 -21.99
C ASP A 37 2.83 -12.05 -21.07
N ALA A 38 3.82 -12.01 -20.18
CA ALA A 38 4.02 -13.08 -19.21
C ALA A 38 2.79 -13.22 -18.30
N PRO A 39 2.40 -14.45 -17.92
CA PRO A 39 1.28 -14.65 -17.00
C PRO A 39 1.52 -13.97 -15.65
N ASN A 40 0.45 -13.42 -15.08
CA ASN A 40 0.50 -12.70 -13.82
C ASN A 40 0.26 -13.63 -12.62
N PRO A 41 1.25 -13.86 -11.71
CA PRO A 41 1.08 -14.73 -10.54
C PRO A 41 0.10 -14.19 -9.49
N ALA A 42 -0.31 -12.92 -9.55
CA ALA A 42 -1.38 -12.40 -8.71
C ALA A 42 -2.76 -12.92 -9.12
N ASN A 43 -2.89 -13.43 -10.36
CA ASN A 43 -4.08 -14.14 -10.81
C ASN A 43 -4.09 -15.56 -10.25
N GLU A 44 -5.24 -16.01 -9.73
CA GLU A 44 -5.41 -17.31 -9.07
C GLU A 44 -5.00 -18.48 -10.00
N ALA A 45 -5.14 -18.34 -11.33
CA ALA A 45 -4.74 -19.36 -12.29
C ALA A 45 -3.24 -19.65 -12.30
N TYR A 46 -2.40 -18.72 -11.84
CA TYR A 46 -0.93 -18.82 -11.97
C TYR A 46 -0.18 -18.72 -10.64
N HIS A 47 -0.87 -18.52 -9.52
CA HIS A 47 -0.22 -18.24 -8.23
C HIS A 47 0.67 -19.38 -7.70
N ALA A 48 0.45 -20.62 -8.15
CA ALA A 48 1.21 -21.81 -7.74
C ALA A 48 2.33 -22.18 -8.73
N ALA A 49 2.66 -21.30 -9.68
CA ALA A 49 3.72 -21.57 -10.67
C ALA A 49 5.09 -21.71 -9.98
N ALA A 50 5.93 -22.56 -10.56
CA ALA A 50 7.31 -22.73 -10.08
C ALA A 50 8.09 -21.41 -10.19
N PRO A 51 9.05 -21.15 -9.28
CA PRO A 51 9.85 -19.93 -9.32
C PRO A 51 10.53 -19.71 -10.68
N ASN A 52 10.55 -18.46 -11.14
CA ASN A 52 11.20 -18.03 -12.38
C ASN A 52 10.66 -18.69 -13.66
N THR A 53 9.38 -19.07 -13.70
CA THR A 53 8.74 -19.64 -14.89
C THR A 53 7.74 -18.71 -15.58
N LEU A 54 7.34 -17.61 -14.92
CA LEU A 54 6.41 -16.62 -15.45
C LEU A 54 7.17 -15.31 -15.73
N ILE A 55 8.07 -15.34 -16.69
CA ILE A 55 8.97 -14.22 -16.99
C ILE A 55 9.04 -13.97 -18.49
N ALA A 56 9.01 -12.68 -18.87
CA ALA A 56 9.34 -12.21 -20.22
C ALA A 56 10.69 -11.46 -20.19
N PRO A 57 11.35 -11.27 -21.34
CA PRO A 57 12.62 -10.54 -21.41
C PRO A 57 12.58 -9.14 -20.78
N VAL A 58 11.46 -8.41 -20.91
CA VAL A 58 11.30 -7.08 -20.32
C VAL A 58 11.27 -7.12 -18.79
N ASP A 59 10.73 -8.17 -18.16
CA ASP A 59 10.69 -8.33 -16.70
C ASP A 59 12.10 -8.47 -16.10
N LEU A 60 13.04 -9.00 -16.90
CA LEU A 60 14.46 -9.16 -16.54
C LEU A 60 15.33 -7.98 -16.98
N GLY A 61 14.76 -6.99 -17.68
CA GLY A 61 15.52 -5.86 -18.22
C GLY A 61 16.52 -6.26 -19.32
N LEU A 62 16.21 -7.31 -20.11
CA LEU A 62 17.11 -7.73 -21.17
C LEU A 62 17.22 -6.66 -22.29
N PRO A 63 18.43 -6.48 -22.85
CA PRO A 63 18.65 -5.48 -23.89
C PRO A 63 17.72 -5.69 -25.10
N GLY A 64 17.13 -4.59 -25.59
CA GLY A 64 16.25 -4.58 -26.75
C GLY A 64 14.80 -4.96 -26.47
N SER A 65 14.43 -5.33 -25.24
CA SER A 65 13.04 -5.53 -24.86
C SER A 65 12.41 -4.21 -24.46
N LEU A 66 11.17 -3.96 -24.91
CA LEU A 66 10.42 -2.74 -24.63
C LEU A 66 9.12 -3.06 -23.87
N PRO A 67 8.70 -2.20 -22.93
CA PRO A 67 7.45 -2.36 -22.22
C PRO A 67 6.25 -2.06 -23.13
N VAL A 68 5.14 -2.77 -22.90
CA VAL A 68 3.83 -2.48 -23.50
C VAL A 68 2.81 -2.51 -22.38
N VAL A 69 2.08 -1.40 -22.20
CA VAL A 69 1.16 -1.26 -21.06
C VAL A 69 -0.06 -2.17 -21.20
N ASN A 70 -0.48 -2.76 -20.09
CA ASN A 70 -1.65 -3.62 -20.00
C ASN A 70 -2.94 -2.78 -19.90
N GLU A 71 -3.81 -2.86 -20.91
CA GLU A 71 -5.08 -2.10 -20.96
C GLU A 71 -6.01 -2.47 -19.79
N THR A 72 -6.09 -3.76 -19.41
CA THR A 72 -6.92 -4.19 -18.27
C THR A 72 -6.46 -3.57 -16.97
N ALA A 73 -5.14 -3.41 -16.78
CA ALA A 73 -4.58 -2.74 -15.60
C ALA A 73 -4.96 -1.24 -15.58
N ILE A 74 -4.95 -0.56 -16.74
CA ILE A 74 -5.42 0.83 -16.84
C ILE A 74 -6.89 0.92 -16.44
N ARG A 75 -7.76 0.10 -17.05
CA ARG A 75 -9.20 0.09 -16.77
C ARG A 75 -9.48 -0.19 -15.28
N SER A 76 -8.80 -1.17 -14.69
CA SER A 76 -8.91 -1.51 -13.27
C SER A 76 -8.48 -0.35 -12.37
N SER A 77 -7.41 0.35 -12.73
CA SER A 77 -6.90 1.50 -11.97
C SER A 77 -7.85 2.70 -12.03
N ILE A 78 -8.47 2.95 -13.19
CA ILE A 78 -9.51 4.00 -13.34
C ILE A 78 -10.73 3.63 -12.50
N SER A 79 -11.22 2.39 -12.59
CA SER A 79 -12.35 1.92 -11.78
C SER A 79 -12.08 2.05 -10.28
N LEU A 80 -10.87 1.72 -9.85
CA LEU A 80 -10.44 1.91 -8.46
C LEU A 80 -10.43 3.39 -8.07
N GLY A 81 -9.84 4.26 -8.90
CA GLY A 81 -9.84 5.71 -8.66
C GLY A 81 -11.25 6.28 -8.52
N LEU A 82 -12.17 5.86 -9.39
CA LEU A 82 -13.57 6.26 -9.31
C LEU A 82 -14.28 5.76 -8.04
N ALA A 83 -14.00 4.52 -7.63
CA ALA A 83 -14.54 3.93 -6.38
C ALA A 83 -13.99 4.59 -5.12
N LEU A 84 -12.78 5.19 -5.19
CA LEU A 84 -12.16 5.99 -4.14
C LEU A 84 -12.62 7.46 -4.17
N GLY A 85 -13.60 7.82 -5.01
CA GLY A 85 -14.06 9.20 -5.14
C GLY A 85 -13.05 10.15 -5.78
N CYS A 86 -12.01 9.62 -6.43
CA CYS A 86 -10.97 10.42 -7.06
C CYS A 86 -11.41 11.06 -8.38
N SER A 87 -10.78 12.17 -8.72
CA SER A 87 -10.74 12.69 -10.07
C SER A 87 -9.79 11.84 -10.92
N ILE A 88 -10.17 11.56 -12.17
CA ILE A 88 -9.30 10.86 -13.13
C ILE A 88 -8.53 11.89 -13.95
N ALA A 89 -7.21 11.69 -14.07
CA ALA A 89 -6.35 12.58 -14.83
C ALA A 89 -6.67 12.53 -16.32
N PRO A 90 -6.79 13.68 -17.00
CA PRO A 90 -7.00 13.72 -18.45
C PRO A 90 -5.78 13.20 -19.21
N SER A 91 -4.61 13.27 -18.62
CA SER A 91 -3.36 12.69 -19.12
C SER A 91 -2.51 12.29 -17.93
N SER A 92 -1.94 11.11 -17.98
CA SER A 92 -1.05 10.53 -16.97
C SER A 92 0.14 9.90 -17.66
N ARG A 93 1.30 9.92 -17.02
CA ARG A 93 2.55 9.47 -17.62
C ARG A 93 3.28 8.53 -16.68
N PHE A 94 3.89 7.51 -17.26
CA PHE A 94 4.84 6.67 -16.54
C PHE A 94 6.22 7.33 -16.49
N ALA A 95 6.87 7.16 -15.36
CA ALA A 95 8.26 7.58 -15.12
C ALA A 95 9.10 6.41 -14.63
N ARG A 96 10.41 6.53 -14.73
CA ARG A 96 11.36 5.58 -14.16
C ARG A 96 11.78 6.04 -12.78
N LYS A 97 11.54 5.21 -11.77
CA LYS A 97 12.09 5.32 -10.42
C LYS A 97 13.38 4.52 -10.37
N ASN A 98 14.52 5.18 -10.43
CA ASN A 98 15.82 4.51 -10.58
C ASN A 98 16.40 4.13 -9.22
N TYR A 99 16.58 2.85 -8.99
CA TYR A 99 17.33 2.31 -7.86
C TYR A 99 17.80 0.89 -8.17
N PHE A 100 18.87 0.47 -7.50
CA PHE A 100 19.43 -0.87 -7.68
C PHE A 100 18.99 -1.76 -6.51
N TYR A 101 18.36 -2.89 -6.85
CA TYR A 101 18.12 -3.98 -5.91
C TYR A 101 18.09 -5.33 -6.67
N PRO A 102 18.50 -6.46 -6.04
CA PRO A 102 18.62 -7.74 -6.76
C PRO A 102 17.33 -8.28 -7.35
N ASP A 103 16.17 -7.93 -6.81
CA ASP A 103 14.85 -8.34 -7.30
C ASP A 103 14.27 -7.38 -8.36
N LEU A 104 15.00 -6.34 -8.73
CA LEU A 104 14.62 -5.37 -9.75
C LEU A 104 15.52 -5.52 -10.97
N GLY A 105 15.13 -6.40 -11.91
CA GLY A 105 15.95 -6.78 -13.06
C GLY A 105 16.35 -5.63 -13.98
N LYS A 106 15.52 -4.60 -14.10
CA LYS A 106 15.73 -3.41 -14.92
C LYS A 106 16.60 -2.33 -14.23
N ASN A 107 16.84 -2.44 -12.92
CA ASN A 107 17.42 -1.38 -12.08
C ASN A 107 16.58 -0.10 -11.99
N TYR A 108 15.33 -0.14 -12.40
CA TYR A 108 14.32 0.89 -12.20
C TYR A 108 12.93 0.26 -12.13
N GLN A 109 12.02 0.92 -11.46
CA GLN A 109 10.61 0.60 -11.42
C GLN A 109 9.86 1.62 -12.28
N ILE A 110 8.95 1.16 -13.12
CA ILE A 110 8.05 2.04 -13.86
C ILE A 110 6.86 2.38 -12.96
N SER A 111 6.61 3.67 -12.77
CA SER A 111 5.59 4.19 -11.84
C SER A 111 4.99 5.49 -12.35
N GLN A 112 3.75 5.78 -11.98
CA GLN A 112 3.08 7.06 -12.24
C GLN A 112 3.13 8.00 -11.04
N TYR A 113 4.09 7.86 -10.16
CA TYR A 113 4.17 8.58 -8.88
C TYR A 113 3.96 10.09 -9.02
N ASP A 114 4.56 10.74 -10.00
CA ASP A 114 4.55 12.18 -10.26
C ASP A 114 3.37 12.66 -11.12
N GLU A 115 2.81 11.78 -11.96
CA GLU A 115 1.64 12.07 -12.80
C GLU A 115 0.58 10.95 -12.64
N PRO A 116 -0.09 10.85 -11.47
CA PRO A 116 -0.98 9.73 -11.14
C PRO A 116 -2.23 9.72 -12.01
N ILE A 117 -2.77 8.52 -12.28
CA ILE A 117 -4.02 8.35 -13.03
C ILE A 117 -5.24 8.86 -12.25
N ALA A 118 -5.20 8.81 -10.91
CA ALA A 118 -6.30 9.25 -10.05
C ALA A 118 -5.76 10.05 -8.86
N PHE A 119 -6.48 11.11 -8.47
CA PHE A 119 -6.07 12.02 -7.41
C PHE A 119 -7.25 12.70 -6.73
N GLU A 120 -7.02 13.27 -5.53
CA GLU A 120 -7.99 14.07 -4.78
C GLU A 120 -9.33 13.35 -4.58
N GLY A 121 -9.28 12.22 -3.85
CA GLY A 121 -10.46 11.44 -3.50
C GLY A 121 -10.79 11.49 -2.01
N GLU A 122 -11.85 10.79 -1.65
CA GLU A 122 -12.28 10.61 -0.26
C GLU A 122 -13.04 9.29 -0.12
N VAL A 123 -12.73 8.54 0.94
CA VAL A 123 -13.35 7.25 1.23
C VAL A 123 -14.05 7.32 2.58
N GLU A 124 -15.32 6.90 2.61
CA GLU A 124 -16.06 6.68 3.85
C GLU A 124 -15.62 5.37 4.50
N VAL A 125 -15.25 5.46 5.76
CA VAL A 125 -14.84 4.31 6.57
C VAL A 125 -15.77 4.20 7.78
N GLU A 126 -16.48 3.09 7.87
CA GLU A 126 -17.38 2.81 8.99
C GLU A 126 -16.62 2.09 10.11
N LEU A 127 -16.72 2.62 11.32
CA LEU A 127 -16.15 2.05 12.53
C LEU A 127 -17.13 1.04 13.18
N GLU A 128 -16.66 0.27 14.15
CA GLU A 128 -17.45 -0.80 14.80
C GLU A 128 -18.74 -0.29 15.48
N ASP A 129 -18.79 0.98 15.89
CA ASP A 129 -19.96 1.62 16.49
C ASP A 129 -20.88 2.32 15.47
N GLY A 130 -20.62 2.18 14.17
CA GLY A 130 -21.36 2.83 13.09
C GLY A 130 -20.93 4.28 12.81
N THR A 131 -19.91 4.80 13.47
CA THR A 131 -19.36 6.12 13.16
C THR A 131 -18.69 6.11 11.79
N ILE A 132 -19.00 7.08 10.96
CA ILE A 132 -18.36 7.26 9.65
C ILE A 132 -17.20 8.24 9.78
N VAL A 133 -16.03 7.83 9.29
CA VAL A 133 -14.82 8.66 9.21
C VAL A 133 -14.46 8.85 7.75
N GLN A 134 -14.25 10.11 7.34
CA GLN A 134 -13.81 10.44 5.98
C GLN A 134 -12.29 10.36 5.92
N ILE A 135 -11.76 9.54 5.00
CA ILE A 135 -10.33 9.40 4.77
C ILE A 135 -9.97 10.05 3.44
N PRO A 136 -9.23 11.16 3.46
CA PRO A 136 -8.86 11.85 2.23
C PRO A 136 -7.76 11.08 1.49
N ILE A 137 -8.00 10.82 0.21
CA ILE A 137 -7.04 10.20 -0.70
C ILE A 137 -6.27 11.28 -1.45
N GLU A 138 -4.96 11.21 -1.43
CA GLU A 138 -4.11 12.10 -2.22
C GLU A 138 -4.05 11.65 -3.67
N ARG A 139 -3.74 10.36 -3.89
CA ARG A 139 -3.63 9.77 -5.22
C ARG A 139 -3.78 8.25 -5.21
N ALA A 140 -4.09 7.71 -6.37
CA ALA A 140 -3.90 6.31 -6.70
C ALA A 140 -3.18 6.24 -8.05
N HIS A 141 -2.05 5.53 -8.11
CA HIS A 141 -1.21 5.46 -9.29
C HIS A 141 -0.74 4.04 -9.58
N MET A 142 -0.53 3.78 -10.88
CA MET A 142 -0.04 2.49 -11.33
C MET A 142 1.47 2.39 -11.21
N GLU A 143 1.94 1.20 -10.89
CA GLU A 143 3.33 0.81 -10.93
C GLU A 143 3.46 -0.70 -11.18
N GLU A 144 4.67 -1.22 -11.19
CA GLU A 144 4.95 -2.65 -11.26
C GLU A 144 5.60 -3.13 -9.97
N ASP A 145 5.30 -4.37 -9.55
CA ASP A 145 5.99 -4.96 -8.40
C ASP A 145 7.39 -5.46 -8.78
N ALA A 146 8.28 -5.55 -7.80
CA ALA A 146 9.59 -6.17 -7.92
C ALA A 146 9.49 -7.71 -7.74
N GLY A 147 10.56 -8.42 -8.02
CA GLY A 147 10.67 -9.85 -7.71
C GLY A 147 10.57 -10.14 -6.23
N LYS A 148 10.63 -11.40 -5.86
CA LYS A 148 10.60 -11.85 -4.47
C LYS A 148 11.98 -12.31 -4.03
N LEU A 149 12.47 -11.77 -2.90
CA LEU A 149 13.68 -12.23 -2.24
C LEU A 149 13.34 -13.19 -1.09
N THR A 150 14.04 -14.32 -1.05
CA THR A 150 13.98 -15.25 0.08
C THR A 150 15.38 -15.40 0.66
N HIS A 151 15.54 -15.02 1.91
CA HIS A 151 16.84 -15.07 2.61
C HIS A 151 17.02 -16.43 3.28
N MET A 152 18.14 -17.10 2.99
CA MET A 152 18.44 -18.47 3.42
C MET A 152 19.61 -18.47 4.42
N GLY A 153 19.66 -19.48 5.30
CA GLY A 153 20.75 -19.69 6.26
C GLY A 153 20.66 -18.89 7.57
N GLY A 154 19.70 -17.92 7.66
CA GLY A 154 19.50 -17.12 8.87
C GLY A 154 18.35 -17.63 9.74
N SER A 155 18.44 -17.42 11.05
CA SER A 155 17.36 -17.79 12.01
C SER A 155 16.12 -16.89 11.94
N THR A 156 16.20 -15.75 11.26
CA THR A 156 15.17 -14.70 11.27
C THR A 156 14.48 -14.48 9.92
N GLY A 157 14.91 -15.15 8.85
CA GLY A 157 14.43 -14.90 7.48
C GLY A 157 14.78 -13.50 6.93
N ARG A 158 15.68 -12.77 7.60
CA ARG A 158 16.16 -11.44 7.21
C ARG A 158 17.48 -11.53 6.47
N ILE A 159 17.81 -10.48 5.71
CA ILE A 159 19.11 -10.35 5.03
C ILE A 159 20.28 -10.36 6.03
N GLN A 160 20.10 -9.80 7.22
CA GLN A 160 21.09 -9.86 8.28
C GLN A 160 21.22 -11.29 8.82
N GLY A 161 22.39 -11.89 8.66
CA GLY A 161 22.69 -13.26 9.04
C GLY A 161 22.28 -14.31 8.00
N ALA A 162 21.78 -13.90 6.84
CA ALA A 162 21.54 -14.82 5.73
C ALA A 162 22.88 -15.14 5.03
N GLU A 163 23.06 -16.41 4.66
CA GLU A 163 24.23 -16.85 3.90
C GLU A 163 24.10 -16.50 2.42
N TYR A 164 22.89 -16.58 1.88
CA TYR A 164 22.55 -16.20 0.52
C TYR A 164 21.05 -15.84 0.40
N SER A 165 20.68 -15.31 -0.77
CA SER A 165 19.28 -15.00 -1.09
C SER A 165 18.92 -15.63 -2.42
N LEU A 166 17.71 -16.21 -2.48
CA LEU A 166 17.09 -16.65 -3.74
C LEU A 166 16.22 -15.53 -4.27
N VAL A 167 16.26 -15.35 -5.59
CA VAL A 167 15.43 -14.37 -6.29
C VAL A 167 14.43 -15.11 -7.17
N ASP A 168 13.14 -14.79 -6.98
CA ASP A 168 12.06 -15.24 -7.84
C ASP A 168 11.47 -14.04 -8.60
N TYR A 169 11.68 -13.99 -9.91
CA TYR A 169 11.18 -12.94 -10.78
C TYR A 169 9.76 -13.14 -11.28
N ASN A 170 9.04 -14.20 -10.85
CA ASN A 170 7.65 -14.37 -11.23
C ASN A 170 6.81 -13.14 -10.84
N ARG A 171 7.08 -12.52 -9.69
CA ARG A 171 6.37 -11.32 -9.25
C ARG A 171 6.82 -10.04 -9.96
N ALA A 172 8.05 -9.98 -10.49
CA ALA A 172 8.55 -8.81 -11.22
C ALA A 172 7.61 -8.45 -12.37
N GLY A 173 7.16 -7.21 -12.44
CA GLY A 173 6.22 -6.74 -13.45
C GLY A 173 4.74 -7.02 -13.17
N VAL A 174 4.38 -7.56 -11.99
CA VAL A 174 2.97 -7.67 -11.56
C VAL A 174 2.36 -6.27 -11.51
N PRO A 175 1.16 -6.06 -12.12
CA PRO A 175 0.48 -4.77 -12.05
C PRO A 175 0.13 -4.41 -10.61
N LEU A 176 0.55 -3.25 -10.18
CA LEU A 176 0.40 -2.75 -8.83
C LEU A 176 -0.25 -1.37 -8.86
N VAL A 177 -1.18 -1.11 -7.93
CA VAL A 177 -1.70 0.23 -7.67
C VAL A 177 -1.34 0.62 -6.25
N GLU A 178 -0.70 1.77 -6.10
CA GLU A 178 -0.44 2.40 -4.81
C GLU A 178 -1.50 3.46 -4.54
N ILE A 179 -2.18 3.34 -3.41
CA ILE A 179 -3.18 4.29 -2.89
C ILE A 179 -2.54 5.02 -1.72
N VAL A 180 -2.40 6.33 -1.83
CA VAL A 180 -1.80 7.18 -0.79
C VAL A 180 -2.85 8.10 -0.21
N THR A 181 -2.98 8.12 1.12
CA THR A 181 -3.85 9.07 1.82
C THR A 181 -3.16 10.39 2.02
N LYS A 182 -3.93 11.46 2.11
CA LYS A 182 -3.46 12.69 2.76
C LYS A 182 -3.26 12.44 4.26
N VAL A 183 -2.72 13.41 4.93
CA VAL A 183 -2.54 13.37 6.40
C VAL A 183 -3.90 13.35 7.07
N ILE A 184 -4.09 12.40 8.01
CA ILE A 184 -5.34 12.16 8.73
C ILE A 184 -5.19 12.67 10.16
N PHE A 185 -6.07 13.58 10.55
CA PHE A 185 -6.12 14.20 11.87
C PHE A 185 -7.37 13.79 12.64
N GLY A 186 -7.40 14.09 13.95
CA GLY A 186 -8.61 14.00 14.76
C GLY A 186 -9.08 12.58 15.07
N THR A 187 -8.26 11.57 14.80
CA THR A 187 -8.63 10.16 15.07
C THR A 187 -8.58 9.82 16.57
N GLU A 188 -7.74 10.51 17.34
CA GLU A 188 -7.62 10.38 18.79
C GLU A 188 -7.50 8.90 19.25
N HIS A 189 -8.29 8.51 20.25
CA HIS A 189 -8.33 7.13 20.76
C HIS A 189 -8.76 6.09 19.71
N ARG A 190 -9.37 6.53 18.62
CA ARG A 190 -9.81 5.69 17.50
C ARG A 190 -8.73 5.45 16.44
N ALA A 191 -7.55 6.06 16.57
CA ALA A 191 -6.49 5.93 15.57
C ALA A 191 -6.19 4.48 15.15
N PRO A 192 -6.06 3.48 16.07
CA PRO A 192 -5.87 2.09 15.71
C PRO A 192 -7.08 1.48 14.98
N GLU A 193 -8.29 1.78 15.43
CA GLU A 193 -9.53 1.31 14.83
C GLU A 193 -9.72 1.87 13.41
N VAL A 194 -9.48 3.17 13.22
CA VAL A 194 -9.53 3.84 11.90
C VAL A 194 -8.56 3.18 10.93
N ALA A 195 -7.34 2.88 11.37
CA ALA A 195 -6.35 2.20 10.53
C ALA A 195 -6.85 0.81 10.06
N LYS A 196 -7.38 0.01 10.98
CA LYS A 196 -7.97 -1.31 10.68
C LYS A 196 -9.14 -1.19 9.71
N ALA A 197 -10.08 -0.29 10.00
CA ALA A 197 -11.29 -0.09 9.22
C ALA A 197 -10.96 0.44 7.82
N TYR A 198 -9.99 1.35 7.67
CA TYR A 198 -9.53 1.85 6.38
C TYR A 198 -9.02 0.70 5.49
N VAL A 199 -8.11 -0.13 6.00
CA VAL A 199 -7.56 -1.25 5.21
C VAL A 199 -8.65 -2.26 4.86
N ALA A 200 -9.62 -2.49 5.77
CA ALA A 200 -10.77 -3.35 5.50
C ALA A 200 -11.64 -2.76 4.36
N THR A 201 -11.92 -1.47 4.39
CA THR A 201 -12.69 -0.78 3.35
C THR A 201 -11.99 -0.86 1.99
N ILE A 202 -10.69 -0.59 1.92
CA ILE A 202 -9.94 -0.74 0.66
C ILE A 202 -10.00 -2.18 0.14
N ARG A 203 -9.79 -3.18 1.01
CA ARG A 203 -9.93 -4.60 0.63
C ARG A 203 -11.29 -4.89 0.03
N ASP A 204 -12.35 -4.42 0.66
CA ASP A 204 -13.72 -4.71 0.24
C ASP A 204 -14.07 -3.98 -1.07
N ILE A 205 -13.58 -2.76 -1.29
CA ILE A 205 -13.67 -2.02 -2.57
C ILE A 205 -13.00 -2.83 -3.69
N VAL A 206 -11.73 -3.21 -3.56
CA VAL A 206 -11.00 -3.87 -4.65
C VAL A 206 -11.54 -5.27 -4.94
N ARG A 207 -12.10 -5.95 -3.95
CA ARG A 207 -12.79 -7.24 -4.13
C ARG A 207 -14.14 -7.08 -4.83
N SER A 208 -14.93 -6.08 -4.47
CA SER A 208 -16.21 -5.82 -5.13
C SER A 208 -16.04 -5.38 -6.59
N LEU A 209 -14.94 -4.70 -6.89
CA LEU A 209 -14.55 -4.40 -8.28
C LEU A 209 -14.03 -5.64 -9.05
N GLY A 210 -13.70 -6.74 -8.35
CA GLY A 210 -13.14 -7.95 -8.97
C GLY A 210 -11.73 -7.78 -9.51
N ILE A 211 -11.00 -6.75 -9.08
CA ILE A 211 -9.67 -6.41 -9.62
C ILE A 211 -8.50 -7.00 -8.84
N SER A 212 -8.75 -7.56 -7.65
CA SER A 212 -7.74 -8.19 -6.80
C SER A 212 -8.38 -9.18 -5.85
N GLU A 213 -7.65 -10.25 -5.52
CA GLU A 213 -8.01 -11.16 -4.41
C GLU A 213 -7.88 -10.49 -3.05
N ALA A 214 -7.08 -9.43 -2.96
CA ALA A 214 -6.83 -8.60 -1.78
C ALA A 214 -6.51 -9.42 -0.52
N ARG A 215 -5.66 -10.43 -0.65
CA ARG A 215 -5.21 -11.29 0.44
C ARG A 215 -3.93 -10.74 1.05
N LEU A 216 -4.02 -10.21 2.28
CA LEU A 216 -2.85 -9.67 2.97
C LEU A 216 -1.79 -10.75 3.21
N GLU A 217 -2.22 -11.96 3.57
CA GLU A 217 -1.32 -13.09 3.83
C GLU A 217 -0.55 -13.58 2.59
N ARG A 218 -1.05 -13.26 1.40
CA ARG A 218 -0.36 -13.53 0.12
C ARG A 218 0.43 -12.34 -0.41
N GLY A 219 0.26 -11.16 0.19
CA GLY A 219 0.88 -9.92 -0.26
C GLY A 219 0.15 -9.23 -1.42
N ASN A 220 -1.05 -9.70 -1.82
CA ASN A 220 -1.85 -9.04 -2.85
C ASN A 220 -2.42 -7.68 -2.38
N LEU A 221 -2.52 -7.49 -1.08
CA LEU A 221 -2.80 -6.24 -0.42
C LEU A 221 -1.76 -6.01 0.66
N ARG A 222 -1.06 -4.89 0.60
CA ARG A 222 -0.07 -4.49 1.60
C ARG A 222 -0.41 -3.11 2.10
N CYS A 223 -0.18 -2.85 3.37
CA CYS A 223 -0.40 -1.53 3.96
C CYS A 223 0.84 -1.11 4.73
N ASP A 224 1.34 0.06 4.42
CA ASP A 224 2.37 0.76 5.17
C ASP A 224 1.69 1.89 5.96
N ALA A 225 1.87 1.88 7.29
CA ALA A 225 1.28 2.89 8.16
C ALA A 225 2.32 3.93 8.56
N ASN A 226 2.05 5.18 8.24
CA ASN A 226 2.83 6.34 8.66
C ASN A 226 2.20 6.93 9.91
N ILE A 227 2.97 6.98 11.00
CA ILE A 227 2.52 7.48 12.30
C ILE A 227 3.46 8.58 12.79
N SER A 228 2.90 9.70 13.21
CA SER A 228 3.61 10.72 13.96
C SER A 228 2.76 11.22 15.11
N LEU A 229 3.40 11.79 16.12
CA LEU A 229 2.76 12.46 17.24
C LEU A 229 3.14 13.92 17.25
N ARG A 230 2.18 14.80 17.52
CA ARG A 230 2.45 16.20 17.82
C ARG A 230 1.94 16.55 19.23
N PRO A 231 2.65 17.39 19.98
CA PRO A 231 2.14 17.89 21.26
C PRO A 231 0.79 18.59 21.06
N ARG A 232 -0.15 18.39 21.99
CA ARG A 232 -1.45 19.04 21.90
C ARG A 232 -1.32 20.56 21.85
N GLY A 233 -2.12 21.19 20.98
CA GLY A 233 -2.13 22.62 20.75
C GLY A 233 -1.01 23.14 19.84
N GLN A 234 -0.19 22.25 19.25
CA GLN A 234 0.81 22.63 18.26
C GLN A 234 0.33 22.30 16.85
N GLU A 235 0.56 23.22 15.90
CA GLU A 235 0.24 22.99 14.48
C GLU A 235 1.31 22.19 13.75
N LYS A 236 2.57 22.31 14.18
CA LYS A 236 3.71 21.64 13.53
C LYS A 236 3.60 20.13 13.70
N LEU A 237 3.68 19.43 12.57
CA LEU A 237 3.72 17.95 12.54
C LEU A 237 4.97 17.43 13.24
N GLY A 238 4.81 16.29 13.92
CA GLY A 238 5.93 15.51 14.44
C GLY A 238 6.67 14.74 13.35
N THR A 239 7.80 14.17 13.71
CA THR A 239 8.55 13.27 12.82
C THR A 239 7.82 11.95 12.68
N ARG A 240 7.55 11.55 11.44
CA ARG A 240 6.85 10.29 11.13
C ARG A 240 7.78 9.08 11.15
N THR A 241 7.24 7.93 11.54
CA THR A 241 7.80 6.63 11.25
C THR A 241 6.87 5.85 10.34
N GLU A 242 7.43 5.06 9.42
CA GLU A 242 6.70 4.19 8.51
C GLU A 242 6.75 2.76 9.04
N THR A 243 5.62 2.14 9.31
CA THR A 243 5.54 0.76 9.80
C THR A 243 5.14 -0.18 8.68
N LYS A 244 6.03 -1.14 8.39
CA LYS A 244 5.88 -2.18 7.37
C LYS A 244 5.67 -3.57 7.96
N ASN A 245 5.38 -4.54 7.10
CA ASN A 245 5.13 -5.95 7.43
C ASN A 245 3.85 -6.18 8.27
N VAL A 246 2.82 -5.40 7.99
CA VAL A 246 1.51 -5.57 8.60
C VAL A 246 0.64 -6.46 7.72
N ASN A 247 0.60 -7.76 8.04
CA ASN A 247 0.05 -8.80 7.18
C ASN A 247 -1.40 -9.20 7.52
N SER A 248 -2.07 -8.45 8.39
CA SER A 248 -3.47 -8.65 8.74
C SER A 248 -4.10 -7.36 9.25
N MET A 249 -5.44 -7.28 9.22
CA MET A 249 -6.21 -6.14 9.78
C MET A 249 -5.87 -5.91 11.25
N ARG A 250 -5.78 -7.00 12.03
CA ARG A 250 -5.42 -6.95 13.44
C ARG A 250 -4.00 -6.44 13.64
N SER A 251 -3.08 -6.80 12.76
CA SER A 251 -1.69 -6.33 12.83
C SER A 251 -1.61 -4.83 12.58
N VAL A 252 -2.39 -4.28 11.64
CA VAL A 252 -2.45 -2.83 11.38
C VAL A 252 -2.89 -2.09 12.65
N GLU A 253 -3.98 -2.50 13.27
CA GLU A 253 -4.50 -1.92 14.51
C GLU A 253 -3.47 -1.93 15.64
N ARG A 254 -2.84 -3.10 15.86
CA ARG A 254 -1.84 -3.29 16.92
C ARG A 254 -0.56 -2.49 16.67
N ALA A 255 -0.12 -2.43 15.43
CA ALA A 255 1.08 -1.69 15.03
C ALA A 255 0.90 -0.18 15.24
N VAL A 256 -0.25 0.38 14.86
CA VAL A 256 -0.55 1.80 15.08
C VAL A 256 -0.60 2.11 16.57
N ARG A 257 -1.30 1.30 17.38
CA ARG A 257 -1.34 1.46 18.84
C ARG A 257 0.06 1.43 19.45
N TYR A 258 0.86 0.45 19.06
CA TYR A 258 2.22 0.30 19.56
C TYR A 258 3.11 1.51 19.22
N GLU A 259 3.06 1.99 17.99
CA GLU A 259 3.88 3.14 17.58
C GLU A 259 3.46 4.43 18.28
N ILE A 260 2.16 4.66 18.53
CA ILE A 260 1.68 5.79 19.33
C ILE A 260 2.29 5.72 20.74
N GLN A 261 2.20 4.58 21.41
CA GLN A 261 2.73 4.39 22.77
C GLN A 261 4.25 4.53 22.82
N ARG A 262 4.97 3.99 21.82
CA ARG A 262 6.42 4.06 21.73
C ARG A 262 6.92 5.49 21.52
N GLN A 263 6.34 6.19 20.54
CA GLN A 263 6.71 7.56 20.24
C GLN A 263 6.39 8.49 21.41
N ALA A 264 5.22 8.33 22.04
CA ALA A 264 4.82 9.12 23.21
C ALA A 264 5.81 8.97 24.37
N GLN A 265 6.29 7.74 24.64
CA GLN A 265 7.28 7.53 25.69
C GLN A 265 8.59 8.25 25.39
N ILE A 266 9.10 8.14 24.16
CA ILE A 266 10.35 8.80 23.75
C ILE A 266 10.24 10.31 23.88
N LEU A 267 9.15 10.89 23.38
CA LEU A 267 8.93 12.35 23.42
C LEU A 267 8.76 12.86 24.86
N ALA A 268 8.04 12.13 25.71
CA ALA A 268 7.85 12.51 27.11
C ALA A 268 9.13 12.43 27.93
N ASP A 269 10.04 11.52 27.59
CA ASP A 269 11.37 11.43 28.19
C ASP A 269 12.36 12.48 27.64
N GLY A 270 11.91 13.41 26.79
CA GLY A 270 12.72 14.48 26.19
C GLY A 270 13.58 14.01 25.00
N GLY A 271 13.33 12.80 24.49
CA GLY A 271 13.97 12.28 23.29
C GLY A 271 13.37 12.84 22.00
N THR A 272 13.91 12.38 20.87
CA THR A 272 13.44 12.75 19.52
C THR A 272 13.11 11.51 18.71
N ILE A 273 12.12 11.62 17.83
CA ILE A 273 11.78 10.56 16.88
C ILE A 273 12.68 10.71 15.66
N THR A 274 13.30 9.60 15.24
CA THR A 274 14.04 9.52 13.99
C THR A 274 13.10 9.12 12.86
N GLN A 275 13.19 9.77 11.72
CA GLN A 275 12.47 9.36 10.51
C GLN A 275 13.06 8.07 9.99
N GLU A 276 12.34 6.98 10.15
CA GLU A 276 12.80 5.63 9.80
C GLU A 276 11.66 4.72 9.38
N THR A 277 11.99 3.71 8.60
CA THR A 277 11.10 2.56 8.39
C THR A 277 11.24 1.62 9.60
N ARG A 278 10.12 1.11 10.08
CA ARG A 278 10.04 0.14 11.17
C ARG A 278 9.32 -1.12 10.67
N HIS A 279 9.72 -2.27 11.17
CA HIS A 279 9.12 -3.55 10.83
C HIS A 279 8.30 -4.10 11.99
N TRP A 280 7.02 -4.39 11.73
CA TRP A 280 6.15 -5.04 12.69
C TRP A 280 6.52 -6.52 12.87
N HIS A 281 6.46 -6.99 14.11
CA HIS A 281 6.67 -8.39 14.50
C HIS A 281 5.41 -8.92 15.18
N GLU A 282 4.71 -9.80 14.49
CA GLU A 282 3.42 -10.31 14.96
C GLU A 282 3.57 -11.17 16.22
N ASP A 283 4.64 -11.94 16.33
CA ASP A 283 4.98 -12.82 17.45
C ASP A 283 5.22 -12.07 18.76
N THR A 284 5.90 -10.93 18.70
CA THR A 284 6.23 -10.12 19.86
C THR A 284 5.29 -8.93 20.07
N GLY A 285 4.51 -8.55 19.07
CA GLY A 285 3.67 -7.36 19.11
C GLY A 285 4.46 -6.05 19.22
N THR A 286 5.64 -6.00 18.59
CA THR A 286 6.55 -4.85 18.65
C THR A 286 7.03 -4.45 17.27
N THR A 287 7.61 -3.25 17.15
CA THR A 287 8.34 -2.84 15.95
C THR A 287 9.85 -2.81 16.21
N SER A 288 10.64 -3.06 15.17
CA SER A 288 12.09 -2.83 15.19
C SER A 288 12.51 -1.86 14.08
N PRO A 289 13.56 -1.05 14.28
CA PRO A 289 14.06 -0.16 13.25
C PRO A 289 14.53 -0.95 12.03
N GLY A 290 14.19 -0.44 10.85
CA GLY A 290 14.74 -0.85 9.57
C GLY A 290 15.97 -0.02 9.22
N ARG A 291 16.19 0.20 7.92
CA ARG A 291 17.22 1.17 7.49
C ARG A 291 16.74 2.58 7.81
N PRO A 292 17.60 3.46 8.35
CA PRO A 292 17.29 4.88 8.36
C PRO A 292 17.03 5.31 6.91
N LYS A 293 15.93 6.03 6.67
CA LYS A 293 15.76 6.74 5.40
C LYS A 293 16.83 7.85 5.43
N SER A 294 17.93 7.64 4.70
CA SER A 294 18.75 8.76 4.28
C SER A 294 17.85 9.70 3.49
N ASP A 295 17.98 11.00 3.73
CA ASP A 295 17.19 12.05 3.08
C ASP A 295 16.93 11.73 1.62
N ALA A 296 15.64 11.70 1.24
CA ALA A 296 15.09 11.43 -0.07
C ALA A 296 16.09 10.80 -1.02
N ASP A 297 16.12 9.48 -1.08
CA ASP A 297 16.87 8.80 -2.15
C ASP A 297 16.45 9.47 -3.43
N ASP A 298 17.37 10.20 -4.06
CA ASP A 298 17.13 10.84 -5.33
C ASP A 298 17.00 9.74 -6.39
N TYR A 299 15.76 9.25 -6.54
CA TYR A 299 15.43 8.22 -7.52
C TYR A 299 15.57 8.71 -8.95
N ARG A 300 15.95 9.97 -9.17
CA ARG A 300 16.15 10.56 -10.49
C ARG A 300 15.00 10.21 -11.42
N TYR A 301 13.78 10.50 -10.99
CA TYR A 301 12.60 10.30 -11.81
C TYR A 301 12.75 11.03 -13.14
N PHE A 302 12.45 10.33 -14.23
CA PHE A 302 12.27 10.91 -15.56
C PHE A 302 11.21 10.13 -16.33
N PRO A 303 10.52 10.76 -17.30
CA PRO A 303 9.48 10.09 -18.08
C PRO A 303 10.00 8.82 -18.75
N GLU A 304 9.20 7.74 -18.69
CA GLU A 304 9.53 6.49 -19.40
C GLU A 304 9.45 6.73 -20.92
N PRO A 305 10.58 6.67 -21.65
CA PRO A 305 10.61 7.08 -23.06
C PRO A 305 9.91 6.08 -23.99
N ASP A 306 9.72 4.84 -23.54
CA ASP A 306 9.16 3.75 -24.35
C ASP A 306 7.64 3.60 -24.19
N LEU A 307 7.00 4.42 -23.33
CA LEU A 307 5.58 4.44 -23.12
C LEU A 307 4.97 5.80 -23.47
N VAL A 308 3.85 5.78 -24.19
CA VAL A 308 3.07 7.00 -24.45
C VAL A 308 2.26 7.39 -23.22
N PRO A 309 1.86 8.66 -23.07
CA PRO A 309 0.93 9.07 -22.04
C PRO A 309 -0.39 8.27 -22.09
N VAL A 310 -0.98 8.03 -20.93
CA VAL A 310 -2.30 7.44 -20.78
C VAL A 310 -3.30 8.58 -20.77
N GLU A 311 -4.15 8.66 -21.80
CA GLU A 311 -5.18 9.70 -21.97
C GLU A 311 -6.55 9.03 -22.06
N PRO A 312 -7.22 8.76 -20.92
CA PRO A 312 -8.50 8.07 -20.92
C PRO A 312 -9.57 8.92 -21.61
N ALA A 313 -10.26 8.34 -22.60
CA ALA A 313 -11.41 8.99 -23.21
C ALA A 313 -12.55 9.19 -22.19
N ALA A 314 -13.28 10.29 -22.32
CA ALA A 314 -14.40 10.59 -21.43
C ALA A 314 -15.45 9.48 -21.43
N GLU A 315 -15.71 8.88 -22.59
CA GLU A 315 -16.64 7.77 -22.75
C GLU A 315 -16.21 6.54 -21.95
N LEU A 316 -14.91 6.24 -21.90
CA LEU A 316 -14.37 5.15 -21.09
C LEU A 316 -14.58 5.42 -19.59
N ILE A 317 -14.32 6.64 -19.14
CA ILE A 317 -14.53 7.01 -17.73
C ILE A 317 -15.98 6.86 -17.33
N GLU A 318 -16.93 7.32 -18.16
CA GLU A 318 -18.36 7.18 -17.89
C GLU A 318 -18.84 5.72 -17.97
N GLU A 319 -18.31 4.93 -18.92
CA GLU A 319 -18.54 3.48 -18.98
C GLU A 319 -18.15 2.80 -17.66
N LEU A 320 -16.92 3.04 -17.20
CA LEU A 320 -16.41 2.44 -15.96
C LEU A 320 -17.15 2.95 -14.72
N ARG A 321 -17.54 4.21 -14.70
CA ARG A 321 -18.37 4.78 -13.62
C ARG A 321 -19.73 4.08 -13.54
N ALA A 322 -20.37 3.80 -14.67
CA ALA A 322 -21.64 3.10 -14.72
C ALA A 322 -21.55 1.61 -14.30
N GLN A 323 -20.36 1.03 -14.35
CA GLN A 323 -20.09 -0.35 -13.95
C GLN A 323 -19.70 -0.50 -12.47
N LEU A 324 -19.52 0.61 -11.74
CA LEU A 324 -19.16 0.52 -10.31
C LEU A 324 -20.25 -0.24 -9.54
N PRO A 325 -19.87 -1.16 -8.67
CA PRO A 325 -20.81 -1.82 -7.76
C PRO A 325 -21.41 -0.77 -6.80
N GLU A 326 -22.59 -1.08 -6.27
CA GLU A 326 -23.16 -0.25 -5.20
C GLU A 326 -22.18 -0.20 -4.02
N PRO A 327 -22.04 0.97 -3.35
CA PRO A 327 -21.14 1.10 -2.19
C PRO A 327 -21.41 0.04 -1.14
N VAL A 328 -20.36 -0.57 -0.61
CA VAL A 328 -20.43 -1.68 0.35
C VAL A 328 -21.21 -1.32 1.63
N SER A 329 -21.24 -0.05 2.01
CA SER A 329 -22.02 0.49 3.13
C SER A 329 -23.55 0.24 2.99
N TYR A 330 -24.08 0.10 1.78
CA TYR A 330 -25.50 -0.20 1.55
C TYR A 330 -25.82 -1.70 1.62
N THR A 331 -24.85 -2.59 1.36
CA THR A 331 -25.10 -4.05 1.34
C THR A 331 -25.31 -4.65 2.72
N HIS A 332 -24.82 -4.02 3.78
CA HIS A 332 -25.04 -4.48 5.16
C HIS A 332 -26.45 -4.12 5.70
N LEU A 333 -27.13 -3.16 5.09
CA LEU A 333 -28.48 -2.74 5.48
C LEU A 333 -29.62 -3.57 4.83
N THR A 334 -29.32 -4.42 3.85
CA THR A 334 -30.32 -5.14 3.03
C THR A 334 -30.27 -6.66 3.15
N LEU A 335 -29.76 -7.24 4.24
CA LEU A 335 -29.99 -8.67 4.51
C LEU A 335 -31.49 -8.87 4.78
N PRO A 336 -32.24 -9.59 3.90
CA PRO A 336 -33.63 -9.91 4.20
C PRO A 336 -33.67 -10.77 5.47
N THR A 337 -34.39 -10.30 6.47
CA THR A 337 -34.74 -11.09 7.62
C THR A 337 -35.57 -12.29 7.13
N ILE A 338 -34.93 -13.41 6.92
CA ILE A 338 -35.66 -14.66 6.65
C ILE A 338 -36.31 -15.05 7.99
N TYR A 339 -37.57 -14.64 8.17
CA TYR A 339 -38.42 -15.24 9.17
C TYR A 339 -38.68 -16.68 8.72
N SER A 340 -38.08 -17.66 9.42
CA SER A 340 -38.53 -19.05 9.38
C SER A 340 -39.89 -19.10 10.06
N VAL A 341 -40.92 -19.49 9.32
CA VAL A 341 -42.24 -19.94 9.83
C VAL A 341 -42.13 -21.37 10.32
#